data_b0e032789acb6d083667bd604913f430
#
_entry.id   b0e032789acb6d083667bd604913f430
#
_cell.length_a   1.000
_cell.length_b   1.000
_cell.length_c   1.000
_cell.angle_alpha   90.00
_cell.angle_beta   90.00
_cell.angle_gamma   90.00
#
_symmetry.space_group_name_H-M   'P 1'
#
loop_
_entity.id
_entity.type
_entity.pdbx_description
1 polymer ?
#
loop_
_entity_poly.entity_id
_entity_poly.type
_entity_poly.pdbx_seq_one_letter_code
_entity_poly.pdbx_strand_id
1 'polypeptide(L)'
;SCLNAYKEKGFDIKKFYDEDKNEESQLENLNQYNIEDIINYYEGLQVEIKRQFNVKRVKEEYVAGTDFMESKERFKESPLIGNSFQSDYLNGIYRGMYGFIIRGAKSGGGKSILSMGDLCKATIKEYYDLNKQCYIKNRSRKGAGLFINTELDLRDELDPMIIAWISGVPRNHIIDGSYEEGEEDRVDRANDILLDSELYICDDP
;
A
#
# COMPACT_ATOMS: atom_id res chain seq x y z
N SER A 1 33.10 -5.64 -8.56
CA SER A 1 32.48 -4.54 -7.83
C SER A 1 31.44 -3.88 -8.74
N CYS A 2 30.35 -3.34 -8.19
CA CYS A 2 29.30 -2.67 -8.96
C CYS A 2 29.86 -1.56 -9.85
N LEU A 3 30.85 -0.80 -9.39
CA LEU A 3 31.54 0.27 -10.12
C LEU A 3 32.16 -0.20 -11.45
N ASN A 4 32.75 -1.39 -11.48
CA ASN A 4 33.33 -1.92 -12.72
C ASN A 4 32.24 -2.30 -13.74
N ALA A 5 31.12 -2.81 -13.27
CA ALA A 5 29.98 -3.12 -14.15
C ALA A 5 29.36 -1.85 -14.76
N TYR A 6 29.42 -0.71 -14.07
CA TYR A 6 28.97 0.59 -14.58
C TYR A 6 29.93 1.11 -15.68
N LYS A 7 31.24 1.06 -15.41
CA LYS A 7 32.27 1.49 -16.38
C LYS A 7 32.24 0.66 -17.68
N GLU A 8 32.08 -0.65 -17.58
CA GLU A 8 31.99 -1.56 -18.74
C GLU A 8 30.79 -1.28 -19.64
N LYS A 9 29.72 -0.66 -19.09
CA LYS A 9 28.50 -0.32 -19.83
C LYS A 9 28.47 1.13 -20.32
N GLY A 10 29.57 1.88 -20.17
CA GLY A 10 29.69 3.24 -20.71
C GLY A 10 29.00 4.33 -19.89
N PHE A 11 28.64 4.08 -18.64
CA PHE A 11 28.09 5.12 -17.78
C PHE A 11 29.19 6.04 -17.26
N ASP A 12 29.00 7.35 -17.42
CA ASP A 12 29.90 8.36 -16.87
C ASP A 12 29.59 8.63 -15.37
N ILE A 13 30.18 7.79 -14.52
CA ILE A 13 30.03 7.92 -13.07
C ILE A 13 30.91 9.05 -12.48
N LYS A 14 31.83 9.59 -13.26
CA LYS A 14 32.74 10.67 -12.86
C LYS A 14 32.21 12.06 -13.22
N LYS A 15 31.01 12.16 -13.80
CA LYS A 15 30.45 13.43 -14.26
C LYS A 15 30.42 14.51 -13.16
N PHE A 16 30.01 14.14 -11.94
CA PHE A 16 29.90 15.04 -10.81
C PHE A 16 30.94 14.79 -9.72
N TYR A 17 31.46 13.56 -9.60
CA TYR A 17 32.44 13.17 -8.62
C TYR A 17 33.55 12.33 -9.27
N ASP A 18 34.79 12.78 -9.17
CA ASP A 18 35.96 12.09 -9.68
C ASP A 18 36.99 11.91 -8.57
N GLU A 19 37.19 10.68 -8.13
CA GLU A 19 38.15 10.31 -7.06
C GLU A 19 39.60 10.67 -7.36
N ASP A 20 39.94 10.90 -8.65
CA ASP A 20 41.26 11.29 -9.08
C ASP A 20 41.50 12.81 -8.99
N LYS A 21 40.46 13.61 -8.66
CA LYS A 21 40.53 15.05 -8.50
C LYS A 21 40.61 15.45 -7.02
N ASN A 22 41.31 16.57 -6.75
CA ASN A 22 41.35 17.14 -5.39
C ASN A 22 39.99 17.75 -5.02
N GLU A 23 39.78 18.02 -3.71
CA GLU A 23 38.52 18.55 -3.17
C GLU A 23 38.11 19.87 -3.80
N GLU A 24 39.07 20.80 -4.03
CA GLU A 24 38.80 22.12 -4.61
C GLU A 24 38.25 21.99 -6.04
N SER A 25 38.88 21.18 -6.88
CA SER A 25 38.44 20.92 -8.25
C SER A 25 37.08 20.19 -8.31
N GLN A 26 36.76 19.38 -7.32
CA GLN A 26 35.47 18.73 -7.21
C GLN A 26 34.38 19.70 -6.82
N LEU A 27 34.62 20.58 -5.85
CA LEU A 27 33.70 21.65 -5.44
C LEU A 27 33.43 22.64 -6.57
N GLU A 28 34.45 23.06 -7.32
CA GLU A 28 34.28 23.90 -8.50
C GLU A 28 33.41 23.24 -9.57
N ASN A 29 33.59 21.92 -9.79
CA ASN A 29 32.76 21.16 -10.74
C ASN A 29 31.32 21.05 -10.26
N LEU A 30 31.09 20.74 -8.99
CA LEU A 30 29.75 20.62 -8.40
C LEU A 30 29.00 21.95 -8.39
N ASN A 31 29.67 23.06 -8.14
CA ASN A 31 29.09 24.42 -8.12
C ASN A 31 28.58 24.88 -9.49
N GLN A 32 28.95 24.21 -10.58
CA GLN A 32 28.45 24.50 -11.93
C GLN A 32 27.08 23.93 -12.19
N TYR A 33 26.59 23.01 -11.35
CA TYR A 33 25.32 22.32 -11.52
C TYR A 33 24.34 22.65 -10.40
N ASN A 34 23.06 22.71 -10.74
CA ASN A 34 21.99 22.78 -9.76
C ASN A 34 21.83 21.40 -9.07
N ILE A 35 21.43 21.39 -7.81
CA ILE A 35 21.16 20.17 -7.03
C ILE A 35 20.14 19.28 -7.74
N GLU A 36 19.09 19.89 -8.34
CA GLU A 36 18.08 19.16 -9.12
C GLU A 36 18.68 18.45 -10.33
N ASP A 37 19.62 19.06 -11.03
CA ASP A 37 20.28 18.44 -12.19
C ASP A 37 21.12 17.22 -11.78
N ILE A 38 21.76 17.29 -10.62
CA ILE A 38 22.54 16.19 -10.05
C ILE A 38 21.61 15.02 -9.67
N ILE A 39 20.51 15.31 -8.95
CA ILE A 39 19.52 14.31 -8.55
C ILE A 39 18.91 13.63 -9.78
N ASN A 40 18.41 14.41 -10.73
CA ASN A 40 17.78 13.90 -11.94
C ASN A 40 18.74 13.02 -12.77
N TYR A 41 20.03 13.37 -12.83
CA TYR A 41 21.02 12.56 -13.51
C TYR A 41 21.21 11.18 -12.86
N TYR A 42 21.35 11.13 -11.53
CA TYR A 42 21.51 9.86 -10.82
C TYR A 42 20.24 9.01 -10.81
N GLU A 43 19.07 9.62 -10.73
CA GLU A 43 17.80 8.92 -10.87
C GLU A 43 17.63 8.32 -12.28
N GLY A 44 17.97 9.09 -13.32
CA GLY A 44 17.98 8.61 -14.68
C GLY A 44 18.92 7.42 -14.88
N LEU A 45 20.11 7.47 -14.29
CA LEU A 45 21.06 6.35 -14.27
C LEU A 45 20.49 5.11 -13.58
N GLN A 46 19.84 5.28 -12.44
CA GLN A 46 19.21 4.16 -11.71
C GLN A 46 18.10 3.50 -12.52
N VAL A 47 17.26 4.30 -13.18
CA VAL A 47 16.19 3.79 -14.04
C VAL A 47 16.75 2.99 -15.21
N GLU A 48 17.78 3.51 -15.88
CA GLU A 48 18.40 2.83 -17.03
C GLU A 48 19.09 1.53 -16.60
N ILE A 49 19.76 1.52 -15.46
CA ILE A 49 20.37 0.30 -14.91
C ILE A 49 19.30 -0.73 -14.55
N LYS A 50 18.24 -0.32 -13.83
CA LYS A 50 17.12 -1.22 -13.54
C LYS A 50 16.52 -1.80 -14.82
N ARG A 51 16.35 -0.98 -15.87
CA ARG A 51 15.85 -1.41 -17.18
C ARG A 51 16.77 -2.44 -17.82
N GLN A 52 18.07 -2.21 -17.83
CA GLN A 52 19.05 -3.13 -18.44
C GLN A 52 19.20 -4.45 -17.66
N PHE A 53 19.11 -4.40 -16.32
CA PHE A 53 19.22 -5.61 -15.49
C PHE A 53 17.90 -6.37 -15.34
N ASN A 54 16.73 -5.70 -15.44
CA ASN A 54 15.43 -6.37 -15.41
C ASN A 54 15.08 -7.12 -16.71
N VAL A 55 15.82 -6.93 -17.79
CA VAL A 55 15.54 -7.59 -19.07
C VAL A 55 15.94 -9.07 -19.10
N LYS A 56 16.69 -9.56 -18.11
CA LYS A 56 16.91 -11.00 -17.95
C LYS A 56 16.04 -11.56 -16.81
N ARG A 57 14.73 -11.47 -16.91
CA ARG A 57 13.90 -12.56 -16.40
C ARG A 57 14.24 -13.77 -17.29
N VAL A 58 15.04 -14.69 -16.77
CA VAL A 58 15.08 -16.05 -17.28
C VAL A 58 13.62 -16.48 -17.37
N LYS A 59 13.11 -16.74 -18.57
CA LYS A 59 11.84 -17.43 -18.72
C LYS A 59 12.11 -18.82 -18.16
N GLU A 60 11.76 -19.04 -16.91
CA GLU A 60 11.68 -20.39 -16.38
C GLU A 60 10.62 -21.08 -17.21
N GLU A 61 11.01 -22.06 -17.99
CA GLU A 61 10.07 -22.92 -18.70
C GLU A 61 9.35 -23.75 -17.65
N TYR A 62 8.14 -23.34 -17.36
CA TYR A 62 7.27 -24.02 -16.40
C TYR A 62 6.46 -25.10 -17.11
N VAL A 63 6.63 -26.34 -16.70
CA VAL A 63 5.78 -27.44 -17.16
C VAL A 63 4.48 -27.39 -16.38
N ALA A 64 3.37 -27.18 -17.05
CA ALA A 64 2.06 -27.09 -16.42
C ALA A 64 1.76 -28.34 -15.59
N GLY A 65 1.38 -28.15 -14.32
CA GLY A 65 1.03 -29.22 -13.39
C GLY A 65 2.16 -29.68 -12.46
N THR A 66 3.42 -29.24 -12.65
CA THR A 66 4.56 -29.67 -11.83
C THR A 66 4.32 -29.40 -10.33
N ASP A 67 3.85 -28.20 -9.96
CA ASP A 67 3.66 -27.79 -8.55
C ASP A 67 2.19 -27.79 -8.14
N PHE A 68 1.31 -28.47 -8.90
CA PHE A 68 -0.13 -28.45 -8.63
C PHE A 68 -0.50 -29.04 -7.27
N MET A 69 0.19 -30.07 -6.81
CA MET A 69 -0.11 -30.72 -5.53
C MET A 69 0.20 -29.79 -4.34
N GLU A 70 1.29 -29.04 -4.39
CA GLU A 70 1.62 -28.00 -3.41
C GLU A 70 0.58 -26.87 -3.42
N SER A 71 0.21 -26.42 -4.61
CA SER A 71 -0.83 -25.41 -4.80
C SER A 71 -2.18 -25.88 -4.26
N LYS A 72 -2.53 -27.15 -4.43
CA LYS A 72 -3.78 -27.74 -3.92
C LYS A 72 -3.86 -27.70 -2.39
N GLU A 73 -2.79 -28.04 -1.69
CA GLU A 73 -2.78 -27.95 -0.21
C GLU A 73 -2.85 -26.49 0.27
N ARG A 74 -2.10 -25.59 -0.35
CA ARG A 74 -2.21 -24.15 -0.08
C ARG A 74 -3.63 -23.62 -0.29
N PHE A 75 -4.35 -24.07 -1.32
CA PHE A 75 -5.72 -23.63 -1.59
C PHE A 75 -6.72 -24.13 -0.55
N LYS A 76 -6.46 -25.26 0.09
CA LYS A 76 -7.27 -25.74 1.22
C LYS A 76 -7.07 -24.87 2.46
N GLU A 77 -5.85 -24.46 2.73
CA GLU A 77 -5.50 -23.65 3.91
C GLU A 77 -5.90 -22.17 3.72
N SER A 78 -5.68 -21.64 2.52
CA SER A 78 -5.98 -20.26 2.17
C SER A 78 -6.52 -20.16 0.74
N PRO A 79 -7.85 -20.14 0.57
CA PRO A 79 -8.47 -20.06 -0.75
C PRO A 79 -8.27 -18.72 -1.45
N LEU A 80 -7.86 -17.66 -0.71
CA LEU A 80 -7.58 -16.36 -1.26
C LEU A 80 -6.10 -16.24 -1.63
N ILE A 81 -5.83 -15.77 -2.85
CA ILE A 81 -4.48 -15.51 -3.34
C ILE A 81 -3.98 -14.14 -2.88
N GLY A 82 -4.90 -13.16 -2.85
CA GLY A 82 -4.65 -11.76 -2.49
C GLY A 82 -5.25 -11.35 -1.16
N ASN A 83 -5.22 -10.04 -0.90
CA ASN A 83 -5.92 -9.44 0.23
C ASN A 83 -7.43 -9.54 0.05
N SER A 84 -8.17 -9.79 1.12
CA SER A 84 -9.64 -9.82 1.06
C SER A 84 -10.21 -8.49 0.63
N PHE A 85 -11.16 -8.53 -0.31
CA PHE A 85 -12.12 -7.45 -0.48
C PHE A 85 -13.03 -7.37 0.75
N GLN A 86 -13.59 -6.20 1.01
CA GLN A 86 -14.68 -6.06 1.97
C GLN A 86 -15.90 -6.93 1.58
N SER A 87 -16.15 -7.08 0.29
CA SER A 87 -17.24 -7.89 -0.27
C SER A 87 -16.84 -9.36 -0.43
N ASP A 88 -17.54 -10.23 0.29
CA ASP A 88 -17.36 -11.68 0.16
C ASP A 88 -17.72 -12.20 -1.24
N TYR A 89 -18.68 -11.56 -1.93
CA TYR A 89 -19.00 -11.86 -3.31
C TYR A 89 -17.80 -11.65 -4.26
N LEU A 90 -17.10 -10.51 -4.12
CA LEU A 90 -15.89 -10.25 -4.91
C LEU A 90 -14.76 -11.22 -4.55
N ASN A 91 -14.63 -11.60 -3.29
CA ASN A 91 -13.68 -12.63 -2.86
C ASN A 91 -13.96 -13.98 -3.53
N GLY A 92 -15.23 -14.36 -3.67
CA GLY A 92 -15.63 -15.60 -4.33
C GLY A 92 -15.28 -15.62 -5.83
N ILE A 93 -15.36 -14.46 -6.51
CA ILE A 93 -15.07 -14.36 -7.95
C ILE A 93 -13.56 -14.20 -8.21
N TYR A 94 -12.91 -13.27 -7.52
CA TYR A 94 -11.53 -12.87 -7.82
C TYR A 94 -10.49 -13.51 -6.91
N ARG A 95 -10.91 -14.23 -5.87
CA ARG A 95 -10.02 -14.85 -4.87
C ARG A 95 -9.12 -13.83 -4.14
N GLY A 96 -9.66 -12.62 -3.92
CA GLY A 96 -8.97 -11.52 -3.27
C GLY A 96 -8.31 -10.52 -4.23
N MET A 97 -7.83 -9.42 -3.66
CA MET A 97 -7.10 -8.37 -4.38
C MET A 97 -5.66 -8.82 -4.62
N TYR A 98 -5.25 -8.83 -5.88
CA TYR A 98 -3.92 -9.23 -6.30
C TYR A 98 -3.39 -8.28 -7.37
N GLY A 99 -2.15 -7.82 -7.21
CA GLY A 99 -1.50 -6.92 -8.16
C GLY A 99 -2.12 -5.52 -8.20
N PHE A 100 -2.23 -4.94 -9.38
CA PHE A 100 -2.74 -3.60 -9.61
C PHE A 100 -4.22 -3.64 -9.93
N ILE A 101 -5.03 -2.91 -9.16
CA ILE A 101 -6.49 -2.88 -9.30
C ILE A 101 -6.95 -1.43 -9.53
N ILE A 102 -7.72 -1.20 -10.58
CA ILE A 102 -8.37 0.09 -10.85
C ILE A 102 -9.85 -0.03 -10.48
N ARG A 103 -10.33 0.91 -9.68
CA ARG A 103 -11.74 1.02 -9.32
C ARG A 103 -12.32 2.33 -9.87
N GLY A 104 -13.29 2.21 -10.74
CA GLY A 104 -14.01 3.34 -11.34
C GLY A 104 -15.46 3.40 -10.88
N ALA A 105 -15.96 4.62 -10.58
CA ALA A 105 -17.38 4.90 -10.38
C ALA A 105 -17.67 6.37 -10.65
N LYS A 106 -18.96 6.73 -10.79
CA LYS A 106 -19.40 8.12 -10.82
C LYS A 106 -19.01 8.84 -9.52
N SER A 107 -18.98 10.17 -9.53
CA SER A 107 -18.88 10.97 -8.31
C SER A 107 -20.01 10.59 -7.33
N GLY A 108 -19.70 10.47 -6.05
CA GLY A 108 -20.65 9.97 -5.02
C GLY A 108 -20.93 8.46 -5.09
N GLY A 109 -20.32 7.72 -6.03
CA GLY A 109 -20.56 6.27 -6.20
C GLY A 109 -19.83 5.36 -5.20
N GLY A 110 -19.29 5.89 -4.10
CA GLY A 110 -18.70 5.12 -3.00
C GLY A 110 -17.31 4.56 -3.26
N LYS A 111 -16.54 5.09 -4.25
CA LYS A 111 -15.17 4.62 -4.52
C LYS A 111 -14.27 4.64 -3.29
N SER A 112 -14.22 5.77 -2.61
CA SER A 112 -13.35 5.98 -1.43
C SER A 112 -13.78 5.10 -0.27
N ILE A 113 -15.08 4.99 0.00
CA ILE A 113 -15.65 4.12 1.05
C ILE A 113 -15.27 2.65 0.81
N LEU A 114 -15.45 2.16 -0.44
CA LEU A 114 -15.11 0.79 -0.78
C LEU A 114 -13.61 0.53 -0.71
N SER A 115 -12.79 1.48 -1.17
CA SER A 115 -11.33 1.34 -1.12
C SER A 115 -10.82 1.36 0.31
N MET A 116 -11.36 2.25 1.15
CA MET A 116 -11.04 2.29 2.57
C MET A 116 -11.52 1.02 3.30
N GLY A 117 -12.72 0.54 3.02
CA GLY A 117 -13.20 -0.71 3.60
C GLY A 117 -12.35 -1.93 3.23
N ASP A 118 -11.86 -2.02 1.99
CA ASP A 118 -10.92 -3.06 1.58
C ASP A 118 -9.58 -2.94 2.32
N LEU A 119 -9.10 -1.73 2.50
CA LEU A 119 -7.87 -1.47 3.24
C LEU A 119 -8.02 -1.81 4.73
N CYS A 120 -9.13 -1.40 5.36
CA CYS A 120 -9.46 -1.80 6.73
C CYS A 120 -9.53 -3.33 6.87
N LYS A 121 -10.15 -4.02 5.90
CA LYS A 121 -10.21 -5.49 5.90
C LYS A 121 -8.81 -6.13 5.86
N ALA A 122 -7.86 -5.49 5.20
CA ALA A 122 -6.49 -6.00 5.07
C ALA A 122 -5.60 -5.67 6.28
N THR A 123 -5.88 -4.58 7.03
CA THR A 123 -4.95 -4.02 8.02
C THR A 123 -5.45 -4.07 9.46
N ILE A 124 -6.74 -3.83 9.70
CA ILE A 124 -7.32 -3.73 11.04
C ILE A 124 -7.32 -5.09 11.74
N LYS A 125 -6.95 -5.12 13.02
CA LYS A 125 -6.81 -6.36 13.81
C LYS A 125 -8.13 -6.95 14.25
N GLU A 126 -9.06 -6.09 14.68
CA GLU A 126 -10.37 -6.46 15.23
C GLU A 126 -11.43 -5.48 14.73
N TYR A 127 -12.67 -5.93 14.60
CA TYR A 127 -13.81 -5.08 14.25
C TYR A 127 -15.09 -5.61 14.91
N TYR A 128 -16.08 -4.77 15.06
CA TYR A 128 -17.37 -5.14 15.63
C TYR A 128 -18.24 -5.89 14.62
N ASP A 129 -18.66 -7.08 14.96
CA ASP A 129 -19.58 -7.89 14.17
C ASP A 129 -21.01 -7.63 14.62
N LEU A 130 -21.80 -6.95 13.77
CA LEU A 130 -23.19 -6.58 14.07
C LEU A 130 -24.09 -7.78 14.31
N ASN A 131 -23.81 -8.93 13.70
CA ASN A 131 -24.62 -10.13 13.89
C ASN A 131 -24.32 -10.81 15.23
N LYS A 132 -23.06 -10.78 15.66
CA LYS A 132 -22.61 -11.37 16.93
C LYS A 132 -22.66 -10.40 18.09
N GLN A 133 -22.87 -9.13 17.82
CA GLN A 133 -22.88 -8.03 18.79
C GLN A 133 -21.61 -8.01 19.68
N CYS A 134 -20.46 -8.28 19.09
CA CYS A 134 -19.18 -8.24 19.78
C CYS A 134 -18.02 -7.98 18.83
N TYR A 135 -16.89 -7.55 19.37
CA TYR A 135 -15.65 -7.43 18.62
C TYR A 135 -15.10 -8.81 18.30
N ILE A 136 -14.70 -9.01 17.06
CA ILE A 136 -14.11 -10.24 16.58
C ILE A 136 -12.75 -9.98 15.94
N LYS A 137 -11.86 -10.95 16.05
CA LYS A 137 -10.56 -10.90 15.39
C LYS A 137 -10.73 -10.95 13.87
N ASN A 138 -10.07 -10.02 13.19
CA ASN A 138 -10.06 -9.99 11.73
C ASN A 138 -9.09 -11.04 11.16
N ARG A 139 -9.63 -12.16 10.71
CA ARG A 139 -8.85 -13.25 10.09
C ARG A 139 -8.33 -12.93 8.69
N SER A 140 -8.84 -11.86 8.08
CA SER A 140 -8.45 -11.43 6.73
C SER A 140 -7.23 -10.50 6.73
N ARG A 141 -6.79 -10.04 7.91
CA ARG A 141 -5.62 -9.16 8.03
C ARG A 141 -4.37 -9.83 7.45
N LYS A 142 -3.66 -9.10 6.59
CA LYS A 142 -2.42 -9.57 5.93
C LYS A 142 -1.18 -8.76 6.34
N GLY A 143 -1.34 -7.54 6.83
CA GLY A 143 -0.21 -6.69 7.23
C GLY A 143 -0.54 -5.20 7.25
N ALA A 144 0.47 -4.38 7.03
CA ALA A 144 0.37 -2.94 6.95
C ALA A 144 -0.27 -2.46 5.64
N GLY A 145 -0.91 -1.29 5.69
CA GLY A 145 -1.49 -0.63 4.53
C GLY A 145 -1.24 0.86 4.53
N LEU A 146 -1.12 1.44 3.35
CA LEU A 146 -0.98 2.87 3.13
C LEU A 146 -2.12 3.37 2.26
N PHE A 147 -2.81 4.41 2.72
CA PHE A 147 -3.77 5.17 1.93
C PHE A 147 -3.17 6.52 1.55
N ILE A 148 -3.04 6.79 0.26
CA ILE A 148 -2.61 8.10 -0.24
C ILE A 148 -3.87 8.90 -0.52
N ASN A 149 -4.07 9.95 0.26
CA ASN A 149 -5.23 10.83 0.19
C ASN A 149 -4.88 12.12 -0.56
N THR A 150 -5.76 12.55 -1.47
CA THR A 150 -5.60 13.77 -2.25
C THR A 150 -6.86 14.64 -2.29
N GLU A 151 -7.98 14.16 -1.73
CA GLU A 151 -9.28 14.82 -1.92
C GLU A 151 -10.10 14.95 -0.64
N LEU A 152 -9.97 13.99 0.30
CA LEU A 152 -10.85 13.90 1.47
C LEU A 152 -10.22 14.58 2.69
N ASP A 153 -11.02 15.24 3.51
CA ASP A 153 -10.56 15.71 4.80
C ASP A 153 -10.25 14.54 5.73
N LEU A 154 -9.05 14.59 6.35
CA LEU A 154 -8.58 13.51 7.20
C LEU A 154 -9.48 13.30 8.42
N ARG A 155 -9.84 14.41 9.13
CA ARG A 155 -10.55 14.35 10.40
C ARG A 155 -12.06 14.24 10.22
N ASP A 156 -12.59 14.98 9.25
CA ASP A 156 -14.04 15.09 9.07
C ASP A 156 -14.61 14.00 8.15
N GLU A 157 -13.75 13.36 7.35
CA GLU A 157 -14.20 12.37 6.39
C GLU A 157 -13.55 10.99 6.57
N LEU A 158 -12.21 10.90 6.60
CA LEU A 158 -11.50 9.62 6.63
C LEU A 158 -11.57 8.94 8.00
N ASP A 159 -11.25 9.64 9.07
CA ASP A 159 -11.29 9.07 10.42
C ASP A 159 -12.69 8.55 10.79
N PRO A 160 -13.79 9.33 10.60
CA PRO A 160 -15.13 8.82 10.84
C PRO A 160 -15.49 7.61 9.98
N MET A 161 -15.00 7.53 8.75
CA MET A 161 -15.23 6.39 7.85
C MET A 161 -14.54 5.12 8.36
N ILE A 162 -13.29 5.23 8.84
CA ILE A 162 -12.52 4.12 9.39
C ILE A 162 -13.13 3.66 10.72
N ILE A 163 -13.43 4.60 11.61
CA ILE A 163 -14.06 4.31 12.90
C ILE A 163 -15.43 3.65 12.72
N ALA A 164 -16.26 4.12 11.78
CA ALA A 164 -17.53 3.49 11.46
C ALA A 164 -17.35 2.04 11.00
N TRP A 165 -16.32 1.76 10.19
CA TRP A 165 -16.01 0.41 9.74
C TRP A 165 -15.58 -0.51 10.90
N ILE A 166 -14.78 -0.02 11.85
CA ILE A 166 -14.28 -0.80 12.98
C ILE A 166 -15.37 -1.02 14.04
N SER A 167 -16.12 0.05 14.37
CA SER A 167 -17.12 0.04 15.46
C SER A 167 -18.46 -0.55 15.05
N GLY A 168 -18.75 -0.59 13.74
CA GLY A 168 -20.07 -0.91 13.23
C GLY A 168 -21.14 0.17 13.54
N VAL A 169 -20.72 1.37 13.99
CA VAL A 169 -21.59 2.51 14.24
C VAL A 169 -21.81 3.28 12.94
N PRO A 170 -23.06 3.71 12.63
CA PRO A 170 -23.32 4.52 11.46
C PRO A 170 -22.48 5.80 11.46
N ARG A 171 -21.85 6.13 10.32
CA ARG A 171 -20.97 7.30 10.19
C ARG A 171 -21.65 8.61 10.59
N ASN A 172 -22.93 8.76 10.28
CA ASN A 172 -23.69 9.96 10.67
C ASN A 172 -23.80 10.12 12.19
N HIS A 173 -23.97 9.03 12.96
CA HIS A 173 -23.99 9.10 14.43
C HIS A 173 -22.65 9.60 14.98
N ILE A 174 -21.53 9.18 14.35
CA ILE A 174 -20.19 9.63 14.73
C ILE A 174 -19.99 11.11 14.44
N ILE A 175 -20.37 11.57 13.25
CA ILE A 175 -20.20 12.98 12.83
C ILE A 175 -21.11 13.91 13.62
N ASP A 176 -22.36 13.50 13.87
CA ASP A 176 -23.36 14.30 14.57
C ASP A 176 -23.21 14.22 16.10
N GLY A 177 -22.37 13.29 16.61
CA GLY A 177 -22.25 13.02 18.04
C GLY A 177 -23.55 12.47 18.66
N SER A 178 -24.39 11.85 17.84
CA SER A 178 -25.72 11.36 18.22
C SER A 178 -25.72 9.84 18.42
N TYR A 179 -25.04 9.38 19.47
CA TYR A 179 -24.89 7.96 19.76
C TYR A 179 -26.13 7.34 20.38
N GLU A 180 -26.44 6.12 19.96
CA GLU A 180 -27.37 5.23 20.64
C GLU A 180 -26.68 4.50 21.78
N GLU A 181 -27.44 3.76 22.59
CA GLU A 181 -26.93 3.04 23.74
C GLU A 181 -25.78 2.08 23.36
N GLY A 182 -24.61 2.26 23.98
CA GLY A 182 -23.40 1.46 23.74
C GLY A 182 -22.62 1.76 22.46
N GLU A 183 -23.06 2.74 21.66
CA GLU A 183 -22.32 3.14 20.45
C GLU A 183 -21.05 3.92 20.77
N GLU A 184 -21.12 4.83 21.75
CA GLU A 184 -19.99 5.63 22.19
C GLU A 184 -18.84 4.75 22.67
N ASP A 185 -19.12 3.76 23.53
CA ASP A 185 -18.11 2.78 23.98
C ASP A 185 -17.48 2.00 22.82
N ARG A 186 -18.26 1.70 21.78
CA ARG A 186 -17.76 1.03 20.57
C ARG A 186 -16.85 1.93 19.75
N VAL A 187 -17.19 3.21 19.66
CA VAL A 187 -16.38 4.21 18.95
C VAL A 187 -15.03 4.41 19.66
N ASP A 188 -15.04 4.56 20.98
CA ASP A 188 -13.83 4.69 21.78
C ASP A 188 -12.91 3.47 21.62
N ARG A 189 -13.48 2.27 21.73
CA ARG A 189 -12.71 1.04 21.49
C ARG A 189 -12.20 0.93 20.06
N ALA A 190 -12.97 1.38 19.06
CA ALA A 190 -12.54 1.37 17.68
C ALA A 190 -11.33 2.29 17.44
N ASN A 191 -11.28 3.43 18.12
CA ASN A 191 -10.13 4.32 18.09
C ASN A 191 -8.86 3.64 18.66
N ASP A 192 -8.98 2.93 19.81
CA ASP A 192 -7.85 2.18 20.38
C ASP A 192 -7.35 1.09 19.42
N ILE A 193 -8.28 0.37 18.77
CA ILE A 193 -7.93 -0.64 17.75
C ILE A 193 -7.22 -0.01 16.55
N LEU A 194 -7.68 1.16 16.10
CA LEU A 194 -7.07 1.88 14.98
C LEU A 194 -5.64 2.31 15.31
N LEU A 195 -5.41 2.87 16.49
CA LEU A 195 -4.08 3.27 16.97
C LEU A 195 -3.10 2.10 17.05
N ASP A 196 -3.58 0.88 17.37
CA ASP A 196 -2.78 -0.34 17.40
C ASP A 196 -2.69 -1.06 16.05
N SER A 197 -3.26 -0.48 15.00
CA SER A 197 -3.26 -1.06 13.66
C SER A 197 -2.17 -0.44 12.78
N GLU A 198 -1.73 -1.18 11.77
CA GLU A 198 -0.69 -0.74 10.82
C GLU A 198 -1.34 -0.12 9.56
N LEU A 199 -2.33 0.76 9.77
CA LEU A 199 -2.96 1.55 8.73
C LEU A 199 -2.34 2.95 8.74
N TYR A 200 -1.70 3.31 7.64
CA TYR A 200 -1.04 4.61 7.47
C TYR A 200 -1.80 5.44 6.44
N ILE A 201 -1.92 6.74 6.70
CA ILE A 201 -2.51 7.69 5.76
C ILE A 201 -1.42 8.69 5.40
N CYS A 202 -1.17 8.86 4.10
CA CYS A 202 -0.36 9.94 3.56
C CYS A 202 -1.33 10.99 3.02
N ASP A 203 -1.39 12.12 3.69
CA ASP A 203 -2.18 13.27 3.26
C ASP A 203 -1.27 14.21 2.48
N ASP A 204 -1.37 14.14 1.14
CA ASP A 204 -0.59 14.94 0.21
C ASP A 204 -1.58 15.79 -0.60
N PRO A 205 -1.82 17.04 -0.19
CA PRO A 205 -2.82 17.92 -0.79
C PRO A 205 -2.46 18.41 -2.20
#